data_0e458fd72855883bbef4db15d72e1fc9
#
_entry.id   0e458fd72855883bbef4db15d72e1fc9
#
_cell.length_a   1.000
_cell.length_b   1.000
_cell.length_c   1.000
_cell.angle_alpha   90.00
_cell.angle_beta   90.00
_cell.angle_gamma   90.00
#
_symmetry.space_group_name_H-M   'P 1'
#
loop_
_entity.id
_entity.type
_entity.pdbx_description
1 polymer ?
#
loop_
_entity_poly.entity_id
_entity_poly.type
_entity_poly.pdbx_seq_one_letter_code
_entity_poly.pdbx_strand_id
1 'polypeptide(L)'
;MTRNTPRLDRRSLARFGLTGLLASAAIGSLPGGLLAADPDTTRLVYFGTYTGAPPQGAGIYVARFNATDGTLSEPTLAAELRNPSYLALHPSQPFLYAVSEVADADGKPTGSVVALAIDPATGVLTQLNHQSSGGSGPCAVSVDPSGRAVLAANYGGGSAVCLGIEPDGKLRPALAGNPAGFIQHAGKSVNPARQEGPHGHSIDPSPDGRFAVVCDLGIDKVLVHALDAGKGTIAPHTAATMAPGSGPRHFAFHPDRRHAYSINELDLTVTVFDFDAQAGALEPVQTLSTIPAGITDRSGFSTAEIAVHPSGKFVYGSNRGHDSIAMYAVDPPTGRLTFLGAEPIRGKTPRNFAIDPSGKWLLAAGQDSHGVSLFAIDQASGKLSFTGRPVPVPAPVCITFR
;
A
#
# COMPACT_ATOMS: atom_id res chain seq x y z
N MET A 1 65.44 -14.34 29.30
CA MET A 1 66.26 -13.16 28.99
C MET A 1 65.27 -12.03 28.80
N THR A 2 64.95 -11.33 29.77
CA THR A 2 65.46 -10.06 30.32
C THR A 2 65.13 -8.87 29.43
N ARG A 3 64.18 -8.04 29.93
CA ARG A 3 64.23 -6.62 30.32
C ARG A 3 64.07 -5.64 29.14
N ASN A 4 63.44 -4.49 29.15
CA ASN A 4 63.06 -3.60 30.25
C ASN A 4 62.14 -2.50 29.68
N THR A 5 61.12 -2.11 30.43
CA THR A 5 60.47 -0.78 30.35
C THR A 5 61.39 0.30 30.94
N PRO A 6 61.19 1.62 30.69
CA PRO A 6 60.73 2.42 31.82
C PRO A 6 59.65 3.50 31.53
N ARG A 7 59.02 3.86 32.65
CA ARG A 7 58.07 4.92 32.94
C ARG A 7 58.75 6.28 33.15
N LEU A 8 57.85 7.30 33.36
CA LEU A 8 57.96 8.60 34.07
C LEU A 8 57.98 9.83 33.14
N ASP A 9 57.42 11.00 33.45
CA ASP A 9 56.75 11.55 34.63
C ASP A 9 55.96 12.84 34.28
N ARG A 10 55.28 13.33 35.25
CA ARG A 10 54.31 14.43 35.34
C ARG A 10 54.94 15.83 35.42
N ARG A 11 54.09 16.84 35.15
CA ARG A 11 54.01 18.21 35.72
C ARG A 11 54.68 19.35 34.99
N SER A 12 53.87 20.38 34.59
CA SER A 12 53.86 21.66 35.30
C SER A 12 52.80 22.63 34.80
N LEU A 13 52.14 23.29 35.72
CA LEU A 13 51.25 24.43 35.61
C LEU A 13 52.00 25.71 35.23
N ALA A 14 51.32 26.63 34.49
CA ALA A 14 51.40 28.06 34.76
C ALA A 14 50.16 28.81 34.25
N ARG A 15 49.60 29.63 35.14
CA ARG A 15 48.51 30.61 34.95
C ARG A 15 49.07 31.93 34.46
N PHE A 16 48.27 32.71 33.71
CA PHE A 16 48.14 34.18 33.65
C PHE A 16 47.06 34.45 32.61
N GLY A 17 46.02 35.26 32.74
CA GLY A 17 45.73 36.45 33.48
C GLY A 17 44.79 37.31 32.61
N LEU A 18 43.67 37.76 33.16
CA LEU A 18 42.58 38.59 32.67
C LEU A 18 43.02 39.81 31.86
N THR A 19 42.24 40.15 30.80
CA THR A 19 41.62 41.50 30.62
C THR A 19 40.49 41.45 29.59
N GLY A 20 39.33 41.99 29.96
CA GLY A 20 38.14 42.04 29.17
C GLY A 20 38.11 43.25 28.20
N LEU A 21 37.31 43.07 27.17
CA LEU A 21 36.66 44.20 26.41
C LEU A 21 35.27 43.76 26.02
N LEU A 22 34.28 44.47 26.55
CA LEU A 22 32.89 44.42 26.13
C LEU A 22 32.76 45.16 24.78
N ALA A 23 32.34 44.44 23.76
CA ALA A 23 31.83 45.03 22.52
C ALA A 23 30.39 44.59 22.31
N SER A 24 29.46 45.53 22.50
CA SER A 24 28.05 45.38 22.15
C SER A 24 27.90 45.31 20.64
N ALA A 25 27.49 44.18 20.13
CA ALA A 25 27.07 44.05 18.69
C ALA A 25 25.55 43.91 18.63
N ALA A 26 24.96 44.79 17.85
CA ALA A 26 23.54 44.87 17.56
C ALA A 26 23.01 43.57 16.93
N ILE A 27 21.88 43.10 17.48
CA ILE A 27 21.13 41.97 16.91
C ILE A 27 20.36 42.54 15.68
N GLY A 28 20.92 42.36 14.50
CA GLY A 28 20.20 42.48 13.24
C GLY A 28 19.36 41.22 13.02
N SER A 29 18.04 41.36 13.03
CA SER A 29 17.08 40.33 12.60
C SER A 29 17.31 39.99 11.14
N LEU A 30 17.85 38.80 10.86
CA LEU A 30 17.88 38.20 9.52
C LEU A 30 16.47 37.67 9.19
N PRO A 31 15.99 37.88 7.93
CA PRO A 31 14.69 37.34 7.51
C PRO A 31 14.75 35.81 7.54
N GLY A 32 13.62 35.20 7.98
CA GLY A 32 13.48 33.77 8.15
C GLY A 32 13.95 32.98 6.93
N GLY A 33 15.09 32.33 7.09
CA GLY A 33 15.51 31.30 6.18
C GLY A 33 14.50 30.15 6.26
N LEU A 34 13.92 29.77 5.13
CA LEU A 34 13.28 28.47 5.00
C LEU A 34 14.33 27.44 5.44
N LEU A 35 14.10 26.83 6.61
CA LEU A 35 14.85 25.65 7.02
C LEU A 35 14.61 24.60 5.91
N ALA A 36 15.66 24.23 5.21
CA ALA A 36 15.62 23.09 4.31
C ALA A 36 15.08 21.90 5.10
N ALA A 37 13.98 21.30 4.67
CA ALA A 37 13.40 20.15 5.32
C ALA A 37 14.48 19.07 5.42
N ASP A 38 14.61 18.45 6.60
CA ASP A 38 15.51 17.33 6.82
C ASP A 38 15.17 16.23 5.79
N PRO A 39 16.09 15.82 4.92
CA PRO A 39 15.81 14.85 3.86
C PRO A 39 15.28 13.51 4.39
N ASP A 40 15.55 13.17 5.66
CA ASP A 40 15.03 11.95 6.30
C ASP A 40 13.53 12.02 6.65
N THR A 41 12.90 13.20 6.65
CA THR A 41 11.49 13.38 7.03
C THR A 41 10.57 13.64 5.84
N THR A 42 11.12 13.93 4.65
CA THR A 42 10.34 14.22 3.44
C THR A 42 10.34 13.01 2.51
N ARG A 43 9.15 12.49 2.21
CA ARG A 43 8.93 11.32 1.35
C ARG A 43 8.21 11.69 0.07
N LEU A 44 8.47 10.96 -1.01
CA LEU A 44 7.62 11.01 -2.19
C LEU A 44 6.37 10.17 -1.93
N VAL A 45 5.22 10.69 -2.34
CA VAL A 45 3.93 10.00 -2.31
C VAL A 45 3.37 9.99 -3.72
N TYR A 46 3.03 8.81 -4.22
CA TYR A 46 2.42 8.63 -5.53
C TYR A 46 0.94 8.34 -5.39
N PHE A 47 0.16 8.90 -6.32
CA PHE A 47 -1.28 8.71 -6.42
C PHE A 47 -1.62 8.09 -7.76
N GLY A 48 -2.14 6.87 -7.74
CA GLY A 48 -2.79 6.26 -8.90
C GLY A 48 -4.20 6.80 -9.05
N THR A 49 -4.63 7.03 -10.28
CA THR A 49 -5.93 7.66 -10.57
C THR A 49 -6.72 6.89 -11.62
N TYR A 50 -8.05 7.04 -11.61
CA TYR A 50 -8.83 6.77 -12.80
C TYR A 50 -8.71 7.94 -13.77
N THR A 51 -8.58 7.62 -15.07
CA THR A 51 -8.29 8.61 -16.12
C THR A 51 -9.46 8.80 -17.08
N GLY A 52 -9.57 10.01 -17.64
CA GLY A 52 -10.64 10.39 -18.56
C GLY A 52 -10.75 11.89 -18.74
N ALA A 53 -11.90 12.36 -19.21
CA ALA A 53 -12.19 13.78 -19.25
C ALA A 53 -12.27 14.36 -17.84
N PRO A 54 -11.85 15.64 -17.63
CA PRO A 54 -11.94 16.27 -16.32
C PRO A 54 -13.35 16.14 -15.71
N PRO A 55 -13.44 15.87 -14.39
CA PRO A 55 -12.39 15.98 -13.35
C PRO A 55 -11.55 14.71 -13.13
N GLN A 56 -11.58 13.74 -14.02
CA GLN A 56 -10.74 12.53 -13.93
C GLN A 56 -9.25 12.86 -14.08
N GLY A 57 -8.38 11.92 -13.68
CA GLY A 57 -6.94 12.06 -13.77
C GLY A 57 -6.38 11.87 -15.19
N ALA A 58 -5.09 12.20 -15.36
CA ALA A 58 -4.33 11.94 -16.59
C ALA A 58 -3.36 10.77 -16.44
N GLY A 59 -3.13 10.29 -15.21
CA GLY A 59 -2.14 9.25 -14.95
C GLY A 59 -1.76 9.15 -13.48
N ILE A 60 -0.45 9.00 -13.21
CA ILE A 60 0.12 8.93 -11.87
C ILE A 60 0.56 10.34 -11.44
N TYR A 61 0.13 10.76 -10.25
CA TYR A 61 0.57 12.03 -9.64
C TYR A 61 1.58 11.77 -8.54
N VAL A 62 2.41 12.77 -8.23
CA VAL A 62 3.39 12.74 -7.15
C VAL A 62 3.34 14.01 -6.32
N ALA A 63 3.53 13.87 -5.01
CA ALA A 63 3.71 14.98 -4.07
C ALA A 63 4.84 14.68 -3.08
N ARG A 64 5.26 15.69 -2.33
CA ARG A 64 6.17 15.54 -1.19
C ARG A 64 5.37 15.58 0.11
N PHE A 65 5.58 14.58 0.93
CA PHE A 65 4.97 14.45 2.24
C PHE A 65 6.03 14.67 3.31
N ASN A 66 5.76 15.58 4.26
CA ASN A 66 6.60 15.79 5.44
C ASN A 66 6.03 15.00 6.62
N ALA A 67 6.71 13.94 7.03
CA ALA A 67 6.28 13.08 8.13
C ALA A 67 6.41 13.74 9.53
N THR A 68 7.08 14.90 9.64
CA THR A 68 7.21 15.63 10.91
C THR A 68 5.94 16.35 11.29
N ASP A 69 5.33 17.05 10.33
CA ASP A 69 4.17 17.91 10.55
C ASP A 69 2.91 17.49 9.76
N GLY A 70 3.03 16.44 8.93
CA GLY A 70 1.93 15.92 8.14
C GLY A 70 1.56 16.79 6.95
N THR A 71 2.44 17.68 6.47
CA THR A 71 2.15 18.50 5.31
C THR A 71 2.35 17.72 4.00
N LEU A 72 1.44 17.94 3.06
CA LEU A 72 1.51 17.38 1.70
C LEU A 72 1.60 18.54 0.70
N SER A 73 2.63 18.52 -0.16
CA SER A 73 2.76 19.52 -1.23
C SER A 73 1.64 19.36 -2.27
N GLU A 74 1.44 20.37 -3.11
CA GLU A 74 0.56 20.25 -4.25
C GLU A 74 1.01 19.11 -5.17
N PRO A 75 0.13 18.15 -5.53
CA PRO A 75 0.45 17.05 -6.41
C PRO A 75 0.65 17.50 -7.85
N THR A 76 1.67 16.95 -8.50
CA THR A 76 1.97 17.19 -9.92
C THR A 76 1.91 15.87 -10.70
N LEU A 77 1.63 15.94 -12.01
CA LEU A 77 1.61 14.76 -12.87
C LEU A 77 3.05 14.18 -12.98
N ALA A 78 3.22 12.95 -12.54
CA ALA A 78 4.50 12.23 -12.61
C ALA A 78 4.65 11.44 -13.91
N ALA A 79 3.57 10.87 -14.42
CA ALA A 79 3.51 10.19 -15.71
C ALA A 79 2.07 10.12 -16.23
N GLU A 80 1.90 10.27 -17.54
CA GLU A 80 0.66 9.92 -18.22
C GLU A 80 0.56 8.39 -18.35
N LEU A 81 -0.58 7.83 -17.91
CA LEU A 81 -0.85 6.41 -18.01
C LEU A 81 -2.36 6.20 -17.92
N ARG A 82 -2.91 5.28 -18.70
CA ARG A 82 -4.33 4.99 -18.70
C ARG A 82 -4.70 4.11 -17.50
N ASN A 83 -5.59 4.62 -16.64
CA ASN A 83 -6.11 3.95 -15.44
C ASN A 83 -5.02 3.24 -14.58
N PRO A 84 -4.00 3.97 -14.08
CA PRO A 84 -3.03 3.39 -13.15
C PRO A 84 -3.68 3.26 -11.77
N SER A 85 -4.64 2.35 -11.64
CA SER A 85 -5.52 2.26 -10.46
C SER A 85 -4.84 1.61 -9.25
N TYR A 86 -3.72 0.93 -9.44
CA TYR A 86 -2.91 0.39 -8.34
C TYR A 86 -1.41 0.47 -8.65
N LEU A 87 -0.62 0.78 -7.61
CA LEU A 87 0.81 1.06 -7.70
C LEU A 87 1.58 0.22 -6.69
N ALA A 88 2.77 -0.26 -7.06
CA ALA A 88 3.69 -0.93 -6.15
C ALA A 88 5.12 -0.42 -6.36
N LEU A 89 5.85 -0.17 -5.27
CA LEU A 89 7.25 0.21 -5.31
C LEU A 89 8.16 -1.02 -5.24
N HIS A 90 9.27 -0.97 -5.95
CA HIS A 90 10.34 -1.94 -5.74
C HIS A 90 10.94 -1.75 -4.34
N PRO A 91 11.20 -2.83 -3.57
CA PRO A 91 11.59 -2.72 -2.16
C PRO A 91 12.94 -2.02 -1.92
N SER A 92 13.82 -1.93 -2.91
CA SER A 92 15.16 -1.37 -2.74
C SER A 92 15.69 -0.52 -3.90
N GLN A 93 15.04 -0.56 -5.07
CA GLN A 93 15.49 0.16 -6.27
C GLN A 93 14.50 1.30 -6.63
N PRO A 94 14.92 2.30 -7.41
CA PRO A 94 14.06 3.41 -7.80
C PRO A 94 13.10 3.04 -8.94
N PHE A 95 12.28 2.01 -8.73
CA PHE A 95 11.27 1.57 -9.68
C PHE A 95 9.88 1.56 -9.05
N LEU A 96 8.89 1.85 -9.89
CA LEU A 96 7.48 1.76 -9.59
C LEU A 96 6.80 0.90 -10.65
N TYR A 97 5.88 0.06 -10.23
CA TYR A 97 5.05 -0.76 -11.12
C TYR A 97 3.60 -0.35 -10.95
N ALA A 98 2.90 -0.23 -12.07
CA ALA A 98 1.50 0.17 -12.09
C ALA A 98 0.69 -0.81 -12.94
N VAL A 99 -0.53 -1.10 -12.54
CA VAL A 99 -1.50 -1.68 -13.48
C VAL A 99 -1.96 -0.59 -14.45
N SER A 100 -2.33 -0.98 -15.68
CA SER A 100 -3.23 -0.23 -16.53
C SER A 100 -4.54 -1.01 -16.55
N GLU A 101 -5.50 -0.57 -15.71
CA GLU A 101 -6.78 -1.24 -15.50
C GLU A 101 -7.70 -0.99 -16.68
N VAL A 102 -7.47 -1.76 -17.75
CA VAL A 102 -8.24 -1.70 -18.98
C VAL A 102 -8.68 -3.10 -19.41
N ALA A 103 -9.76 -3.17 -20.17
CA ALA A 103 -10.25 -4.44 -20.72
C ALA A 103 -9.52 -4.84 -21.98
N ASP A 104 -8.91 -3.89 -22.68
CA ASP A 104 -8.19 -4.07 -23.93
C ASP A 104 -6.89 -3.26 -23.91
N ALA A 105 -5.78 -3.92 -24.19
CA ALA A 105 -4.47 -3.31 -24.36
C ALA A 105 -3.80 -3.90 -25.60
N ASP A 106 -3.23 -3.06 -26.46
CA ASP A 106 -2.57 -3.44 -27.71
C ASP A 106 -3.44 -4.31 -28.64
N GLY A 107 -4.77 -4.05 -28.68
CA GLY A 107 -5.75 -4.80 -29.47
C GLY A 107 -6.00 -6.22 -28.98
N LYS A 108 -5.68 -6.53 -27.72
CA LYS A 108 -5.93 -7.84 -27.08
C LYS A 108 -6.84 -7.65 -25.86
N PRO A 109 -7.72 -8.62 -25.55
CA PRO A 109 -8.63 -8.54 -24.40
C PRO A 109 -7.87 -8.77 -23.07
N THR A 110 -6.94 -7.87 -22.75
CA THR A 110 -6.09 -7.92 -21.58
C THR A 110 -5.75 -6.50 -21.11
N GLY A 111 -5.51 -6.32 -19.82
CA GLY A 111 -4.81 -5.15 -19.31
C GLY A 111 -3.30 -5.33 -19.32
N SER A 112 -2.59 -4.41 -18.73
CA SER A 112 -1.14 -4.46 -18.66
C SER A 112 -0.58 -4.09 -17.28
N VAL A 113 0.65 -4.51 -17.03
CA VAL A 113 1.49 -4.03 -15.94
C VAL A 113 2.63 -3.21 -16.57
N VAL A 114 2.83 -2.01 -16.06
CA VAL A 114 3.80 -1.03 -16.57
C VAL A 114 4.93 -0.86 -15.56
N ALA A 115 6.18 -0.94 -16.03
CA ALA A 115 7.38 -0.66 -15.25
C ALA A 115 7.82 0.78 -15.50
N LEU A 116 8.13 1.51 -14.43
CA LEU A 116 8.54 2.91 -14.47
C LEU A 116 9.80 3.13 -13.61
N ALA A 117 10.76 3.87 -14.13
CA ALA A 117 11.90 4.37 -13.36
C ALA A 117 11.51 5.67 -12.65
N ILE A 118 11.96 5.83 -11.42
CA ILE A 118 11.72 7.01 -10.58
C ILE A 118 12.95 7.91 -10.62
N ASP A 119 12.79 9.17 -11.00
CA ASP A 119 13.78 10.19 -10.70
C ASP A 119 13.75 10.51 -9.20
N PRO A 120 14.80 10.22 -8.43
CA PRO A 120 14.76 10.37 -6.97
C PRO A 120 14.72 11.84 -6.51
N ALA A 121 15.14 12.78 -7.35
CA ALA A 121 15.15 14.20 -7.02
C ALA A 121 13.78 14.85 -7.23
N THR A 122 13.09 14.49 -8.30
CA THR A 122 11.83 15.12 -8.71
C THR A 122 10.60 14.26 -8.44
N GLY A 123 10.75 12.93 -8.43
CA GLY A 123 9.65 11.96 -8.39
C GLY A 123 9.00 11.71 -9.75
N VAL A 124 9.50 12.34 -10.82
CA VAL A 124 9.00 12.10 -12.18
C VAL A 124 9.26 10.65 -12.58
N LEU A 125 8.32 10.07 -13.31
CA LEU A 125 8.35 8.68 -13.74
C LEU A 125 8.64 8.57 -15.23
N THR A 126 9.53 7.67 -15.58
CA THR A 126 9.85 7.33 -16.99
C THR A 126 9.48 5.88 -17.25
N GLN A 127 8.60 5.62 -18.20
CA GLN A 127 8.23 4.26 -18.57
C GLN A 127 9.44 3.49 -19.13
N LEU A 128 9.68 2.30 -18.59
CA LEU A 128 10.74 1.38 -19.04
C LEU A 128 10.18 0.39 -20.08
N ASN A 129 9.10 -0.30 -19.73
CA ASN A 129 8.35 -1.16 -20.62
C ASN A 129 6.98 -1.47 -20.01
N HIS A 130 6.17 -2.25 -20.69
CA HIS A 130 4.96 -2.88 -20.16
C HIS A 130 4.85 -4.32 -20.63
N GLN A 131 4.06 -5.11 -19.90
CA GLN A 131 3.71 -6.49 -20.23
C GLN A 131 2.22 -6.73 -20.04
N SER A 132 1.66 -7.63 -20.84
CA SER A 132 0.29 -8.09 -20.63
C SER A 132 0.12 -8.69 -19.24
N SER A 133 -0.98 -8.37 -18.55
CA SER A 133 -1.39 -9.04 -17.31
C SER A 133 -2.01 -10.41 -17.54
N GLY A 134 -2.22 -10.82 -18.78
CA GLY A 134 -2.85 -12.09 -19.14
C GLY A 134 -4.37 -12.13 -18.98
N GLY A 135 -4.98 -11.12 -18.37
CA GLY A 135 -6.40 -11.02 -18.13
C GLY A 135 -6.94 -9.59 -18.23
N SER A 136 -8.24 -9.44 -18.34
CA SER A 136 -8.92 -8.15 -18.39
C SER A 136 -8.98 -7.50 -17.01
N GLY A 137 -8.84 -6.17 -16.99
CA GLY A 137 -9.03 -5.33 -15.79
C GLY A 137 -8.09 -5.71 -14.63
N PRO A 138 -6.75 -5.65 -14.79
CA PRO A 138 -5.84 -5.78 -13.66
C PRO A 138 -6.07 -4.62 -12.70
N CYS A 139 -6.43 -4.91 -11.45
CA CYS A 139 -6.80 -3.91 -10.45
C CYS A 139 -5.89 -3.89 -9.22
N ALA A 140 -4.94 -4.80 -9.13
CA ALA A 140 -3.93 -4.84 -8.07
C ALA A 140 -2.57 -5.28 -8.59
N VAL A 141 -1.51 -4.71 -8.03
CA VAL A 141 -0.12 -5.06 -8.31
C VAL A 141 0.69 -5.02 -7.02
N SER A 142 1.60 -5.97 -6.84
CA SER A 142 2.58 -5.99 -5.76
C SER A 142 3.94 -6.44 -6.26
N VAL A 143 4.99 -6.20 -5.47
CA VAL A 143 6.36 -6.66 -5.73
C VAL A 143 6.76 -7.63 -4.64
N ASP A 144 7.35 -8.75 -4.99
CA ASP A 144 7.85 -9.72 -4.01
C ASP A 144 8.95 -9.10 -3.12
N PRO A 145 9.12 -9.54 -1.86
CA PRO A 145 10.09 -8.94 -0.94
C PRO A 145 11.54 -8.96 -1.43
N SER A 146 11.90 -9.87 -2.33
CA SER A 146 13.25 -9.91 -2.93
C SER A 146 13.44 -8.95 -4.11
N GLY A 147 12.36 -8.32 -4.60
CA GLY A 147 12.38 -7.43 -5.77
C GLY A 147 12.63 -8.12 -7.10
N ARG A 148 12.33 -9.42 -7.22
CA ARG A 148 12.58 -10.20 -8.44
C ARG A 148 11.35 -10.46 -9.28
N ALA A 149 10.16 -10.26 -8.74
CA ALA A 149 8.91 -10.47 -9.45
C ALA A 149 7.84 -9.43 -9.09
N VAL A 150 7.04 -9.08 -10.09
CA VAL A 150 5.78 -8.35 -9.94
C VAL A 150 4.63 -9.34 -10.03
N LEU A 151 3.67 -9.19 -9.13
CA LEU A 151 2.43 -9.94 -9.10
C LEU A 151 1.28 -9.02 -9.48
N ALA A 152 0.32 -9.49 -10.27
CA ALA A 152 -0.91 -8.73 -10.56
C ALA A 152 -2.14 -9.62 -10.53
N ALA A 153 -3.26 -9.06 -10.06
CA ALA A 153 -4.58 -9.70 -10.07
C ALA A 153 -5.49 -9.01 -11.07
N ASN A 154 -6.18 -9.80 -11.89
CA ASN A 154 -7.10 -9.35 -12.92
C ASN A 154 -8.55 -9.54 -12.45
N TYR A 155 -9.24 -8.45 -12.17
CA TYR A 155 -10.63 -8.49 -11.71
C TYR A 155 -11.56 -9.00 -12.80
N GLY A 156 -11.53 -8.37 -13.98
CA GLY A 156 -12.39 -8.74 -15.11
C GLY A 156 -12.04 -10.11 -15.69
N GLY A 157 -10.77 -10.52 -15.62
CA GLY A 157 -10.31 -11.83 -16.11
C GLY A 157 -10.42 -12.95 -15.10
N GLY A 158 -10.58 -12.65 -13.79
CA GLY A 158 -10.63 -13.66 -12.73
C GLY A 158 -9.35 -14.49 -12.66
N SER A 159 -8.18 -13.85 -12.69
CA SER A 159 -6.89 -14.52 -12.82
C SER A 159 -5.77 -13.77 -12.09
N ALA A 160 -4.62 -14.41 -11.96
CA ALA A 160 -3.40 -13.83 -11.39
C ALA A 160 -2.19 -14.10 -12.28
N VAL A 161 -1.21 -13.17 -12.28
CA VAL A 161 0.02 -13.29 -13.05
C VAL A 161 1.24 -12.91 -12.21
N CYS A 162 2.36 -13.57 -12.47
CA CYS A 162 3.69 -13.29 -11.95
C CYS A 162 4.62 -12.96 -13.13
N LEU A 163 5.24 -11.78 -13.08
CA LEU A 163 6.16 -11.27 -14.09
C LEU A 163 7.54 -11.08 -13.46
N GLY A 164 8.59 -11.66 -14.02
CA GLY A 164 9.94 -11.44 -13.52
C GLY A 164 10.40 -10.00 -13.74
N ILE A 165 11.26 -9.49 -12.84
CA ILE A 165 11.92 -8.20 -12.96
C ILE A 165 13.36 -8.40 -13.43
N GLU A 166 13.79 -7.62 -14.43
CA GLU A 166 15.18 -7.54 -14.89
C GLU A 166 15.99 -6.58 -14.00
N PRO A 167 17.34 -6.68 -13.98
CA PRO A 167 18.17 -5.78 -13.18
C PRO A 167 17.99 -4.29 -13.48
N ASP A 168 17.54 -3.93 -14.69
CA ASP A 168 17.22 -2.56 -15.10
C ASP A 168 15.79 -2.12 -14.79
N GLY A 169 15.04 -2.94 -14.04
CA GLY A 169 13.67 -2.68 -13.62
C GLY A 169 12.59 -3.07 -14.64
N LYS A 170 12.94 -3.48 -15.83
CA LYS A 170 11.98 -3.94 -16.85
C LYS A 170 11.32 -5.24 -16.45
N LEU A 171 10.06 -5.39 -16.87
CA LEU A 171 9.31 -6.62 -16.73
C LEU A 171 9.71 -7.61 -17.84
N ARG A 172 9.97 -8.85 -17.46
CA ARG A 172 10.04 -9.97 -18.40
C ARG A 172 8.61 -10.34 -18.83
N PRO A 173 8.37 -10.68 -20.10
CA PRO A 173 7.08 -11.20 -20.52
C PRO A 173 6.76 -12.45 -19.71
N ALA A 174 5.50 -12.62 -19.32
CA ALA A 174 5.01 -13.92 -18.87
C ALA A 174 5.38 -14.90 -19.99
N LEU A 175 6.11 -15.96 -19.66
CA LEU A 175 6.71 -16.85 -20.65
C LEU A 175 5.65 -17.32 -21.65
N ALA A 176 5.75 -16.85 -22.89
CA ALA A 176 4.84 -17.21 -23.97
C ALA A 176 4.79 -18.74 -24.08
N GLY A 177 3.63 -19.33 -23.76
CA GLY A 177 3.45 -20.77 -23.77
C GLY A 177 3.87 -21.52 -22.50
N ASN A 178 4.39 -20.84 -21.46
CA ASN A 178 4.58 -21.44 -20.15
C ASN A 178 3.48 -20.94 -19.18
N PRO A 179 2.50 -21.78 -18.80
CA PRO A 179 1.43 -21.37 -17.87
C PRO A 179 1.94 -21.09 -16.44
N ALA A 180 3.20 -21.35 -16.14
CA ALA A 180 3.75 -21.28 -14.79
C ALA A 180 3.76 -19.86 -14.17
N GLY A 181 3.61 -18.81 -14.96
CA GLY A 181 3.48 -17.42 -14.48
C GLY A 181 2.04 -16.91 -14.43
N PHE A 182 1.05 -17.71 -14.85
CA PHE A 182 -0.35 -17.28 -14.94
C PHE A 182 -1.28 -18.35 -14.37
N ILE A 183 -2.28 -17.92 -13.59
CA ILE A 183 -3.32 -18.81 -13.05
C ILE A 183 -4.69 -18.23 -13.37
N GLN A 184 -5.51 -19.00 -14.10
CA GLN A 184 -6.93 -18.74 -14.23
C GLN A 184 -7.65 -19.36 -13.05
N HIS A 185 -8.42 -18.53 -12.30
CA HIS A 185 -9.29 -19.04 -11.24
C HIS A 185 -10.58 -19.61 -11.84
N ALA A 186 -11.29 -20.44 -11.05
CA ALA A 186 -12.52 -21.07 -11.45
C ALA A 186 -13.52 -21.13 -10.31
N GLY A 187 -14.79 -21.00 -10.60
CA GLY A 187 -15.88 -21.04 -9.65
C GLY A 187 -16.83 -19.85 -9.79
N LYS A 188 -17.76 -19.76 -8.86
CA LYS A 188 -18.72 -18.66 -8.68
C LYS A 188 -19.28 -18.71 -7.26
N SER A 189 -20.04 -17.69 -6.85
CA SER A 189 -20.74 -17.70 -5.58
C SER A 189 -22.17 -17.18 -5.68
N VAL A 190 -22.76 -16.76 -4.56
CA VAL A 190 -24.21 -16.59 -4.41
C VAL A 190 -24.77 -15.29 -5.00
N ASN A 191 -23.94 -14.28 -5.25
CA ASN A 191 -24.38 -13.00 -5.80
C ASN A 191 -24.29 -13.03 -7.34
N PRO A 192 -25.41 -13.13 -8.07
CA PRO A 192 -25.38 -13.31 -9.52
C PRO A 192 -24.89 -12.08 -10.29
N ALA A 193 -24.88 -10.90 -9.66
CA ALA A 193 -24.43 -9.65 -10.28
C ALA A 193 -22.94 -9.35 -10.02
N ARG A 194 -22.32 -10.01 -9.06
CA ARG A 194 -20.95 -9.70 -8.62
C ARG A 194 -20.08 -10.95 -8.43
N GLN A 195 -20.67 -12.17 -8.55
CA GLN A 195 -19.99 -13.44 -8.28
C GLN A 195 -20.42 -14.51 -9.32
N GLU A 196 -20.72 -14.08 -10.54
CA GLU A 196 -21.03 -14.95 -11.68
C GLU A 196 -19.81 -15.75 -12.15
N GLY A 197 -18.62 -15.30 -11.80
CA GLY A 197 -17.32 -15.89 -12.09
C GLY A 197 -16.24 -15.40 -11.10
N PRO A 198 -14.99 -15.84 -11.28
CA PRO A 198 -13.88 -15.35 -10.45
C PRO A 198 -13.57 -13.88 -10.72
N HIS A 199 -13.19 -13.15 -9.66
CA HIS A 199 -12.78 -11.75 -9.68
C HIS A 199 -11.62 -11.54 -8.71
N GLY A 200 -10.38 -11.85 -9.14
CA GLY A 200 -9.18 -11.59 -8.34
C GLY A 200 -8.99 -10.11 -8.11
N HIS A 201 -9.06 -9.66 -6.84
CA HIS A 201 -9.09 -8.23 -6.53
C HIS A 201 -7.82 -7.71 -5.82
N SER A 202 -7.09 -8.54 -5.12
CA SER A 202 -5.74 -8.24 -4.61
C SER A 202 -4.81 -9.41 -4.81
N ILE A 203 -3.50 -9.14 -4.77
CA ILE A 203 -2.46 -10.15 -4.75
C ILE A 203 -1.28 -9.64 -3.92
N ASP A 204 -0.98 -10.33 -2.83
CA ASP A 204 -0.01 -9.91 -1.83
C ASP A 204 1.01 -11.02 -1.58
N PRO A 205 2.32 -10.75 -1.71
CA PRO A 205 3.33 -11.74 -1.36
C PRO A 205 3.38 -11.96 0.14
N SER A 206 3.58 -13.21 0.57
CA SER A 206 3.85 -13.49 1.97
C SER A 206 5.14 -12.81 2.44
N PRO A 207 5.28 -12.48 3.74
CA PRO A 207 6.47 -11.78 4.24
C PRO A 207 7.81 -12.51 4.04
N ASP A 208 7.78 -13.80 3.79
CA ASP A 208 8.95 -14.63 3.46
C ASP A 208 9.13 -14.85 1.94
N GLY A 209 8.23 -14.33 1.11
CA GLY A 209 8.27 -14.41 -0.34
C GLY A 209 8.00 -15.81 -0.93
N ARG A 210 7.49 -16.76 -0.13
CA ARG A 210 7.21 -18.13 -0.62
C ARG A 210 5.82 -18.32 -1.21
N PHE A 211 4.91 -17.42 -0.87
CA PHE A 211 3.51 -17.48 -1.31
C PHE A 211 3.03 -16.15 -1.85
N ALA A 212 2.02 -16.20 -2.72
CA ALA A 212 1.21 -15.07 -3.14
C ALA A 212 -0.24 -15.34 -2.72
N VAL A 213 -0.83 -14.41 -1.98
CA VAL A 213 -2.22 -14.50 -1.48
C VAL A 213 -3.11 -13.64 -2.36
N VAL A 214 -4.16 -14.23 -2.92
CA VAL A 214 -5.13 -13.55 -3.78
C VAL A 214 -6.51 -13.56 -3.11
N CYS A 215 -7.09 -12.38 -2.89
CA CYS A 215 -8.51 -12.28 -2.58
C CYS A 215 -9.31 -12.38 -3.87
N ASP A 216 -10.12 -13.42 -4.01
CA ASP A 216 -11.03 -13.55 -5.15
C ASP A 216 -12.47 -13.33 -4.70
N LEU A 217 -12.95 -12.12 -5.01
CA LEU A 217 -14.29 -11.63 -4.64
C LEU A 217 -15.39 -12.50 -5.24
N GLY A 218 -15.18 -12.97 -6.48
CA GLY A 218 -16.21 -13.66 -7.25
C GLY A 218 -16.52 -15.07 -6.78
N ILE A 219 -15.59 -15.70 -6.05
CA ILE A 219 -15.72 -17.09 -5.62
C ILE A 219 -15.67 -17.27 -4.09
N ASP A 220 -15.70 -16.16 -3.33
CA ASP A 220 -15.61 -16.14 -1.85
C ASP A 220 -14.41 -16.94 -1.32
N LYS A 221 -13.22 -16.71 -1.90
CA LYS A 221 -12.00 -17.38 -1.47
C LYS A 221 -10.83 -16.42 -1.30
N VAL A 222 -9.99 -16.71 -0.32
CA VAL A 222 -8.62 -16.20 -0.23
C VAL A 222 -7.70 -17.33 -0.68
N LEU A 223 -7.19 -17.23 -1.91
CA LEU A 223 -6.35 -18.23 -2.54
C LEU A 223 -4.89 -18.01 -2.16
N VAL A 224 -4.18 -19.07 -1.87
CA VAL A 224 -2.72 -19.04 -1.64
C VAL A 224 -2.04 -19.81 -2.77
N HIS A 225 -1.11 -19.15 -3.45
CA HIS A 225 -0.31 -19.73 -4.51
C HIS A 225 1.14 -19.85 -4.05
N ALA A 226 1.80 -20.95 -4.35
CA ALA A 226 3.25 -21.07 -4.18
C ALA A 226 3.95 -20.12 -5.17
N LEU A 227 4.92 -19.34 -4.69
CA LEU A 227 5.64 -18.31 -5.46
C LEU A 227 7.11 -18.71 -5.61
N ASP A 228 7.61 -18.72 -6.84
CA ASP A 228 9.05 -18.70 -7.14
C ASP A 228 9.37 -17.39 -7.89
N ALA A 229 9.69 -16.35 -7.12
CA ALA A 229 10.00 -15.04 -7.66
C ALA A 229 11.22 -15.03 -8.58
N GLY A 230 12.19 -15.94 -8.33
CA GLY A 230 13.40 -16.07 -9.18
C GLY A 230 13.07 -16.57 -10.57
N LYS A 231 12.11 -17.47 -10.70
CA LYS A 231 11.62 -17.97 -11.99
C LYS A 231 10.48 -17.14 -12.57
N GLY A 232 9.84 -16.27 -11.77
CA GLY A 232 8.63 -15.54 -12.17
C GLY A 232 7.43 -16.48 -12.33
N THR A 233 7.25 -17.42 -11.39
CA THR A 233 6.19 -18.44 -11.47
C THR A 233 5.32 -18.47 -10.22
N ILE A 234 4.03 -18.78 -10.39
CA ILE A 234 3.07 -19.05 -9.32
C ILE A 234 2.32 -20.35 -9.62
N ALA A 235 1.95 -21.10 -8.57
CA ALA A 235 1.21 -22.35 -8.68
C ALA A 235 0.13 -22.44 -7.60
N PRO A 236 -1.06 -23.03 -7.87
CA PRO A 236 -2.07 -23.25 -6.83
C PRO A 236 -1.50 -24.02 -5.64
N HIS A 237 -1.86 -23.62 -4.41
CA HIS A 237 -1.36 -24.25 -3.20
C HIS A 237 -2.48 -24.56 -2.20
N THR A 238 -3.01 -23.56 -1.47
CA THR A 238 -4.12 -23.71 -0.53
C THR A 238 -5.19 -22.63 -0.77
N ALA A 239 -6.30 -22.71 -0.04
CA ALA A 239 -7.33 -21.69 -0.05
C ALA A 239 -8.11 -21.65 1.26
N ALA A 240 -8.42 -20.47 1.76
CA ALA A 240 -9.45 -20.26 2.77
C ALA A 240 -10.78 -19.93 2.08
N THR A 241 -11.84 -20.60 2.50
CA THR A 241 -13.20 -20.34 1.99
C THR A 241 -13.91 -19.39 2.95
N MET A 242 -14.46 -18.31 2.40
CA MET A 242 -15.21 -17.30 3.13
C MET A 242 -16.70 -17.65 3.19
N ALA A 243 -17.46 -16.95 4.03
CA ALA A 243 -18.91 -17.08 4.02
C ALA A 243 -19.47 -16.69 2.64
N PRO A 244 -20.47 -17.42 2.11
CA PRO A 244 -21.06 -17.09 0.81
C PRO A 244 -21.58 -15.66 0.76
N GLY A 245 -21.17 -14.88 -0.26
CA GLY A 245 -21.54 -13.48 -0.43
C GLY A 245 -20.64 -12.49 0.29
N SER A 246 -19.55 -12.92 0.93
CA SER A 246 -18.60 -11.99 1.59
C SER A 246 -17.83 -11.13 0.58
N GLY A 247 -17.34 -11.72 -0.48
CA GLY A 247 -16.53 -11.04 -1.50
C GLY A 247 -15.22 -10.50 -0.95
N PRO A 248 -14.24 -11.35 -0.58
CA PRO A 248 -12.93 -10.88 -0.10
C PRO A 248 -12.26 -10.03 -1.18
N ARG A 249 -11.73 -8.87 -0.77
CA ARG A 249 -11.27 -7.84 -1.71
C ARG A 249 -9.77 -7.53 -1.60
N HIS A 250 -9.34 -7.04 -0.46
CA HIS A 250 -7.95 -6.71 -0.16
C HIS A 250 -7.48 -7.47 1.07
N PHE A 251 -6.16 -7.64 1.17
CA PHE A 251 -5.50 -8.46 2.18
C PHE A 251 -4.31 -7.73 2.79
N ALA A 252 -4.05 -7.95 4.07
CA ALA A 252 -2.89 -7.39 4.74
C ALA A 252 -2.30 -8.40 5.73
N PHE A 253 -1.00 -8.68 5.62
CA PHE A 253 -0.28 -9.42 6.64
C PHE A 253 0.01 -8.55 7.86
N HIS A 254 -0.09 -9.14 9.04
CA HIS A 254 0.38 -8.52 10.27
C HIS A 254 1.91 -8.56 10.36
N PRO A 255 2.58 -7.55 10.96
CA PRO A 255 4.05 -7.55 11.10
C PRO A 255 4.64 -8.73 11.87
N ASP A 256 3.85 -9.42 12.71
CA ASP A 256 4.29 -10.63 13.43
C ASP A 256 4.40 -11.89 12.55
N ARG A 257 3.92 -11.82 11.29
CA ARG A 257 3.94 -12.90 10.28
C ARG A 257 3.15 -14.15 10.67
N ARG A 258 2.26 -14.06 11.66
CA ARG A 258 1.39 -15.15 12.14
C ARG A 258 -0.07 -14.86 11.92
N HIS A 259 -0.43 -13.60 11.74
CA HIS A 259 -1.81 -13.19 11.53
C HIS A 259 -1.93 -12.41 10.22
N ALA A 260 -3.13 -12.41 9.67
CA ALA A 260 -3.48 -11.65 8.47
C ALA A 260 -4.95 -11.25 8.49
N TYR A 261 -5.31 -10.32 7.61
CA TYR A 261 -6.65 -9.76 7.54
C TYR A 261 -7.11 -9.61 6.10
N SER A 262 -8.36 -9.98 5.80
CA SER A 262 -9.03 -9.58 4.56
C SER A 262 -10.16 -8.60 4.87
N ILE A 263 -10.38 -7.64 3.99
CA ILE A 263 -11.60 -6.84 3.97
C ILE A 263 -12.52 -7.37 2.90
N ASN A 264 -13.80 -7.58 3.26
CA ASN A 264 -14.79 -8.25 2.40
C ASN A 264 -15.75 -7.19 1.86
N GLU A 265 -15.81 -7.06 0.53
CA GLU A 265 -16.50 -5.94 -0.13
C GLU A 265 -18.00 -5.99 0.02
N LEU A 266 -18.59 -7.19 -0.10
CA LEU A 266 -20.02 -7.34 -0.32
C LEU A 266 -20.83 -7.41 0.98
N ASP A 267 -20.26 -7.95 2.05
CA ASP A 267 -20.90 -8.09 3.35
C ASP A 267 -20.43 -7.05 4.38
N LEU A 268 -19.51 -6.14 4.01
CA LEU A 268 -19.00 -5.06 4.85
C LEU A 268 -18.29 -5.58 6.12
N THR A 269 -17.45 -6.58 5.97
CA THR A 269 -16.74 -7.20 7.09
C THR A 269 -15.22 -7.21 6.93
N VAL A 270 -14.52 -7.44 8.03
CA VAL A 270 -13.10 -7.83 8.06
C VAL A 270 -13.01 -9.23 8.65
N THR A 271 -12.22 -10.11 8.02
CA THR A 271 -11.90 -11.44 8.54
C THR A 271 -10.45 -11.49 9.00
N VAL A 272 -10.24 -12.03 10.18
CA VAL A 272 -8.94 -12.31 10.80
C VAL A 272 -8.54 -13.74 10.49
N PHE A 273 -7.28 -13.97 10.15
CA PHE A 273 -6.73 -15.29 9.89
C PHE A 273 -5.51 -15.56 10.76
N ASP A 274 -5.40 -16.80 11.23
CA ASP A 274 -4.11 -17.38 11.59
C ASP A 274 -3.40 -17.79 10.30
N PHE A 275 -2.12 -17.45 10.16
CA PHE A 275 -1.29 -17.80 9.01
C PHE A 275 -0.19 -18.77 9.41
N ASP A 276 -0.25 -19.97 8.89
CA ASP A 276 0.86 -20.93 8.95
C ASP A 276 1.83 -20.68 7.80
N ALA A 277 2.93 -19.99 8.12
CA ALA A 277 3.95 -19.66 7.14
C ALA A 277 4.70 -20.90 6.60
N GLN A 278 4.69 -22.05 7.27
CA GLN A 278 5.32 -23.28 6.75
C GLN A 278 4.41 -23.97 5.75
N ALA A 279 3.15 -24.10 6.10
CA ALA A 279 2.14 -24.76 5.27
C ALA A 279 1.57 -23.84 4.18
N GLY A 280 1.79 -22.51 4.25
CA GLY A 280 1.13 -21.55 3.38
C GLY A 280 -0.39 -21.62 3.53
N ALA A 281 -0.89 -21.78 4.76
CA ALA A 281 -2.30 -21.98 5.04
C ALA A 281 -2.88 -20.80 5.83
N LEU A 282 -4.13 -20.46 5.54
CA LEU A 282 -4.90 -19.42 6.23
C LEU A 282 -6.13 -20.05 6.90
N GLU A 283 -6.26 -19.88 8.23
CA GLU A 283 -7.41 -20.31 9.01
C GLU A 283 -8.20 -19.11 9.49
N PRO A 284 -9.47 -18.90 9.05
CA PRO A 284 -10.28 -17.79 9.50
C PRO A 284 -10.71 -18.01 10.98
N VAL A 285 -10.38 -17.04 11.85
CA VAL A 285 -10.61 -17.15 13.29
C VAL A 285 -11.61 -16.12 13.84
N GLN A 286 -11.92 -15.07 13.07
CA GLN A 286 -12.89 -14.03 13.46
C GLN A 286 -13.40 -13.28 12.23
N THR A 287 -14.69 -12.91 12.21
CA THR A 287 -15.24 -11.96 11.24
C THR A 287 -16.08 -10.91 11.97
N LEU A 288 -15.91 -9.62 11.63
CA LEU A 288 -16.60 -8.52 12.27
C LEU A 288 -16.91 -7.38 11.29
N SER A 289 -17.97 -6.61 11.59
CA SER A 289 -18.43 -5.51 10.73
C SER A 289 -17.42 -4.36 10.65
N THR A 290 -17.36 -3.71 9.47
CA THR A 290 -16.65 -2.44 9.26
C THR A 290 -17.53 -1.22 9.55
N ILE A 291 -18.85 -1.45 9.70
CA ILE A 291 -19.85 -0.39 9.90
C ILE A 291 -20.27 -0.37 11.37
N PRO A 292 -20.42 0.82 11.98
CA PRO A 292 -20.89 0.96 13.36
C PRO A 292 -22.24 0.29 13.60
N ALA A 293 -22.43 -0.25 14.81
CA ALA A 293 -23.73 -0.79 15.23
C ALA A 293 -24.83 0.28 15.16
N GLY A 294 -26.02 -0.12 14.76
CA GLY A 294 -27.19 0.78 14.66
C GLY A 294 -27.41 1.39 13.28
N ILE A 295 -26.46 1.29 12.36
CA ILE A 295 -26.67 1.65 10.94
C ILE A 295 -27.34 0.47 10.25
N THR A 296 -28.63 0.61 9.97
CA THR A 296 -29.48 -0.45 9.38
C THR A 296 -29.58 -0.36 7.87
N ASP A 297 -29.65 0.87 7.30
CA ASP A 297 -29.59 1.07 5.86
C ASP A 297 -28.14 1.10 5.41
N ARG A 298 -27.75 0.07 4.67
CA ARG A 298 -26.40 -0.10 4.11
C ARG A 298 -26.41 -0.14 2.58
N SER A 299 -27.51 0.32 1.98
CA SER A 299 -27.67 0.38 0.52
C SER A 299 -26.56 1.21 -0.12
N GLY A 300 -25.91 0.68 -1.13
CA GLY A 300 -24.79 1.33 -1.81
C GLY A 300 -23.46 1.34 -1.03
N PHE A 301 -23.42 0.74 0.16
CA PHE A 301 -22.16 0.59 0.89
C PHE A 301 -21.35 -0.59 0.34
N SER A 302 -20.03 -0.43 0.39
CA SER A 302 -19.07 -1.48 0.09
C SER A 302 -17.74 -1.16 0.74
N THR A 303 -16.94 -2.15 1.07
CA THR A 303 -15.58 -1.89 1.57
C THR A 303 -14.58 -1.75 0.43
N ALA A 304 -13.35 -1.32 0.74
CA ALA A 304 -12.32 -1.23 -0.28
C ALA A 304 -10.93 -1.64 0.23
N GLU A 305 -10.23 -0.82 0.98
CA GLU A 305 -8.84 -1.03 1.39
C GLU A 305 -8.74 -1.49 2.84
N ILE A 306 -7.67 -2.27 3.13
CA ILE A 306 -7.28 -2.67 4.48
C ILE A 306 -5.79 -2.49 4.68
N ALA A 307 -5.38 -1.93 5.81
CA ALA A 307 -3.98 -1.81 6.19
C ALA A 307 -3.76 -2.06 7.67
N VAL A 308 -2.64 -2.72 7.98
CA VAL A 308 -2.14 -2.88 9.34
C VAL A 308 -1.19 -1.73 9.66
N HIS A 309 -1.36 -1.11 10.81
CA HIS A 309 -0.43 -0.10 11.30
C HIS A 309 0.97 -0.70 11.49
N PRO A 310 2.08 0.01 11.17
CA PRO A 310 3.44 -0.53 11.29
C PRO A 310 3.79 -1.11 12.66
N SER A 311 3.17 -0.59 13.73
CA SER A 311 3.35 -1.14 15.09
C SER A 311 2.64 -2.48 15.34
N GLY A 312 1.78 -2.93 14.43
CA GLY A 312 0.91 -4.11 14.62
C GLY A 312 -0.25 -3.90 15.59
N LYS A 313 -0.40 -2.73 16.22
CA LYS A 313 -1.43 -2.50 17.25
C LYS A 313 -2.81 -2.21 16.69
N PHE A 314 -2.90 -1.77 15.45
CA PHE A 314 -4.16 -1.31 14.83
C PHE A 314 -4.31 -1.82 13.41
N VAL A 315 -5.57 -2.01 13.00
CA VAL A 315 -5.97 -2.29 11.62
C VAL A 315 -7.00 -1.24 11.22
N TYR A 316 -6.93 -0.80 9.97
CA TYR A 316 -7.86 0.15 9.38
C TYR A 316 -8.48 -0.45 8.13
N GLY A 317 -9.77 -0.12 7.87
CA GLY A 317 -10.49 -0.55 6.68
C GLY A 317 -11.36 0.58 6.12
N SER A 318 -11.41 0.76 4.80
CA SER A 318 -12.21 1.82 4.20
C SER A 318 -13.59 1.34 3.76
N ASN A 319 -14.61 2.21 3.96
CA ASN A 319 -16.01 1.99 3.61
C ASN A 319 -16.46 3.03 2.59
N ARG A 320 -16.76 2.60 1.37
CA ARG A 320 -17.37 3.42 0.33
C ARG A 320 -18.88 3.54 0.54
N GLY A 321 -19.47 4.67 0.23
CA GLY A 321 -20.88 4.98 0.50
C GLY A 321 -21.14 5.42 1.94
N HIS A 322 -20.55 4.75 2.94
CA HIS A 322 -20.46 5.25 4.31
C HIS A 322 -19.34 6.30 4.45
N ASP A 323 -18.42 6.33 3.51
CA ASP A 323 -17.33 7.31 3.35
C ASP A 323 -16.48 7.49 4.61
N SER A 324 -16.04 6.37 5.19
CA SER A 324 -15.28 6.35 6.44
C SER A 324 -14.12 5.36 6.42
N ILE A 325 -13.23 5.51 7.41
CA ILE A 325 -12.21 4.54 7.78
C ILE A 325 -12.63 3.86 9.09
N ALA A 326 -12.93 2.57 9.04
CA ALA A 326 -13.12 1.72 10.22
C ALA A 326 -11.77 1.51 10.92
N MET A 327 -11.77 1.57 12.25
CA MET A 327 -10.58 1.47 13.09
C MET A 327 -10.73 0.29 14.05
N TYR A 328 -9.67 -0.48 14.22
CA TYR A 328 -9.65 -1.66 15.09
C TYR A 328 -8.37 -1.70 15.92
N ALA A 329 -8.48 -2.13 17.20
CA ALA A 329 -7.36 -2.54 18.02
C ALA A 329 -7.08 -4.04 17.78
N VAL A 330 -5.81 -4.40 17.74
CA VAL A 330 -5.35 -5.79 17.62
C VAL A 330 -5.02 -6.32 19.01
N ASP A 331 -5.53 -7.50 19.34
CA ASP A 331 -5.05 -8.28 20.48
C ASP A 331 -3.75 -9.02 20.10
N PRO A 332 -2.59 -8.64 20.65
CA PRO A 332 -1.31 -9.14 20.15
C PRO A 332 -1.11 -10.66 20.21
N PRO A 333 -1.61 -11.40 21.23
CA PRO A 333 -1.47 -12.86 21.27
C PRO A 333 -2.26 -13.60 20.19
N THR A 334 -3.43 -13.08 19.80
CA THR A 334 -4.40 -13.81 18.98
C THR A 334 -4.69 -13.15 17.62
N GLY A 335 -4.12 -11.97 17.36
CA GLY A 335 -4.43 -11.20 16.16
C GLY A 335 -5.88 -10.70 16.05
N ARG A 336 -6.74 -11.05 17.02
CA ARG A 336 -8.16 -10.70 17.00
C ARG A 336 -8.37 -9.20 17.08
N LEU A 337 -9.44 -8.75 16.45
CA LEU A 337 -9.78 -7.34 16.33
C LEU A 337 -10.90 -6.93 17.29
N THR A 338 -10.77 -5.73 17.83
CA THR A 338 -11.85 -5.02 18.55
C THR A 338 -12.15 -3.72 17.81
N PHE A 339 -13.41 -3.51 17.41
CA PHE A 339 -13.85 -2.33 16.68
C PHE A 339 -13.78 -1.08 17.58
N LEU A 340 -13.08 -0.04 17.15
CA LEU A 340 -12.89 1.22 17.87
C LEU A 340 -13.81 2.34 17.39
N GLY A 341 -14.40 2.19 16.20
CA GLY A 341 -15.23 3.19 15.55
C GLY A 341 -14.92 3.35 14.07
N ALA A 342 -15.59 4.30 13.43
CA ALA A 342 -15.36 4.69 12.03
C ALA A 342 -15.25 6.21 11.93
N GLU A 343 -14.18 6.71 11.33
CA GLU A 343 -13.93 8.15 11.14
C GLU A 343 -14.30 8.55 9.70
N PRO A 344 -15.20 9.55 9.49
CA PRO A 344 -15.52 10.04 8.15
C PRO A 344 -14.31 10.65 7.44
N ILE A 345 -14.12 10.35 6.15
CA ILE A 345 -12.93 10.80 5.38
C ILE A 345 -12.98 12.27 4.95
N ARG A 346 -14.06 13.00 5.21
CA ARG A 346 -14.27 14.39 4.70
C ARG A 346 -14.25 14.45 3.17
N GLY A 347 -14.62 13.38 2.50
CA GLY A 347 -14.70 13.21 1.06
C GLY A 347 -15.68 12.09 0.73
N LYS A 348 -15.59 11.55 -0.50
CA LYS A 348 -16.47 10.47 -0.97
C LYS A 348 -15.68 9.33 -1.60
N THR A 349 -16.18 8.11 -1.40
CA THR A 349 -15.68 6.89 -2.03
C THR A 349 -14.21 6.64 -1.71
N PRO A 350 -13.85 6.34 -0.42
CA PRO A 350 -12.48 6.03 -0.03
C PRO A 350 -12.03 4.67 -0.59
N ARG A 351 -11.69 4.64 -1.88
CA ARG A 351 -11.28 3.41 -2.57
C ARG A 351 -9.95 2.87 -2.06
N ASN A 352 -9.07 3.77 -1.62
CA ASN A 352 -7.76 3.43 -1.05
C ASN A 352 -7.38 4.41 0.05
N PHE A 353 -6.54 3.98 0.94
CA PHE A 353 -5.82 4.82 1.88
C PHE A 353 -4.44 4.20 2.15
N ALA A 354 -3.51 5.01 2.64
CA ALA A 354 -2.20 4.52 3.05
C ALA A 354 -1.79 5.12 4.39
N ILE A 355 -1.10 4.31 5.20
CA ILE A 355 -0.45 4.76 6.44
C ILE A 355 1.00 5.10 6.09
N ASP A 356 1.48 6.25 6.53
CA ASP A 356 2.88 6.61 6.31
C ASP A 356 3.82 5.65 7.06
N PRO A 357 5.05 5.40 6.58
CA PRO A 357 5.97 4.45 7.21
C PRO A 357 6.31 4.73 8.68
N SER A 358 6.14 5.99 9.16
CA SER A 358 6.31 6.31 10.57
C SER A 358 5.14 5.86 11.45
N GLY A 359 4.00 5.53 10.83
CA GLY A 359 2.75 5.19 11.51
C GLY A 359 2.01 6.40 12.12
N LYS A 360 2.47 7.62 11.90
CA LYS A 360 1.86 8.81 12.50
C LYS A 360 0.68 9.36 11.70
N TRP A 361 0.60 9.03 10.40
CA TRP A 361 -0.33 9.66 9.48
C TRP A 361 -1.05 8.63 8.62
N LEU A 362 -2.29 8.93 8.28
CA LEU A 362 -3.08 8.19 7.30
C LEU A 362 -3.60 9.18 6.23
N LEU A 363 -3.36 8.84 4.97
CA LEU A 363 -3.88 9.55 3.81
C LEU A 363 -5.02 8.74 3.21
N ALA A 364 -6.21 9.33 3.07
CA ALA A 364 -7.40 8.67 2.49
C ALA A 364 -7.76 9.29 1.13
N ALA A 365 -7.78 8.47 0.09
CA ALA A 365 -8.12 8.85 -1.27
C ALA A 365 -9.64 8.85 -1.47
N GLY A 366 -10.23 10.03 -1.58
CA GLY A 366 -11.64 10.23 -1.91
C GLY A 366 -11.84 10.28 -3.43
N GLN A 367 -12.07 9.13 -4.06
CA GLN A 367 -12.18 9.00 -5.51
C GLN A 367 -13.16 10.01 -6.13
N ASP A 368 -14.40 10.05 -5.61
CA ASP A 368 -15.49 10.85 -6.19
C ASP A 368 -15.52 12.30 -5.67
N SER A 369 -14.71 12.59 -4.64
CA SER A 369 -14.47 13.96 -4.15
C SER A 369 -13.19 14.58 -4.70
N HIS A 370 -12.43 13.87 -5.53
CA HIS A 370 -11.21 14.33 -6.19
C HIS A 370 -10.21 14.96 -5.21
N GLY A 371 -9.94 14.27 -4.11
CA GLY A 371 -9.04 14.78 -3.08
C GLY A 371 -8.52 13.69 -2.14
N VAL A 372 -7.45 14.04 -1.45
CA VAL A 372 -6.83 13.20 -0.41
C VAL A 372 -6.96 13.89 0.93
N SER A 373 -7.60 13.23 1.88
CA SER A 373 -7.74 13.70 3.26
C SER A 373 -6.64 13.14 4.14
N LEU A 374 -6.07 13.98 5.00
CA LEU A 374 -4.97 13.64 5.88
C LEU A 374 -5.44 13.54 7.33
N PHE A 375 -5.04 12.49 8.02
CA PHE A 375 -5.36 12.23 9.42
C PHE A 375 -4.09 11.97 10.23
N ALA A 376 -4.02 12.54 11.43
CA ALA A 376 -3.08 12.10 12.45
C ALA A 376 -3.60 10.84 13.14
N ILE A 377 -2.71 9.88 13.40
CA ILE A 377 -3.01 8.64 14.14
C ILE A 377 -2.54 8.81 15.58
N ASP A 378 -3.46 8.72 16.54
CA ASP A 378 -3.10 8.66 17.95
C ASP A 378 -2.45 7.30 18.25
N GLN A 379 -1.20 7.33 18.65
CA GLN A 379 -0.36 6.13 18.82
C GLN A 379 -0.75 5.24 20.01
N ALA A 380 -1.57 5.75 20.92
CA ALA A 380 -2.05 5.01 22.07
C ALA A 380 -3.42 4.33 21.79
N SER A 381 -4.32 5.04 21.14
CA SER A 381 -5.71 4.58 20.90
C SER A 381 -6.01 4.15 19.47
N GLY A 382 -5.15 4.44 18.50
CA GLY A 382 -5.37 4.19 17.08
C GLY A 382 -6.43 5.08 16.43
N LYS A 383 -6.97 6.07 17.15
CA LYS A 383 -7.99 6.97 16.62
C LYS A 383 -7.41 7.95 15.62
N LEU A 384 -8.22 8.24 14.59
CA LEU A 384 -7.89 9.18 13.54
C LEU A 384 -8.39 10.58 13.90
N SER A 385 -7.58 11.61 13.63
CA SER A 385 -7.92 13.02 13.78
C SER A 385 -7.66 13.75 12.47
N PHE A 386 -8.70 14.32 11.85
CA PHE A 386 -8.57 15.08 10.60
C PHE A 386 -7.72 16.33 10.78
N THR A 387 -6.79 16.60 9.88
CA THR A 387 -5.79 17.67 10.03
C THR A 387 -6.15 18.99 9.33
N GLY A 388 -7.24 19.01 8.51
CA GLY A 388 -7.63 20.22 7.82
C GLY A 388 -8.30 19.96 6.47
N ARG A 389 -8.00 20.80 5.47
CA ARG A 389 -8.62 20.67 4.14
C ARG A 389 -8.01 19.53 3.34
N PRO A 390 -8.81 18.77 2.58
CA PRO A 390 -8.29 17.80 1.62
C PRO A 390 -7.39 18.47 0.57
N VAL A 391 -6.34 17.74 0.14
CA VAL A 391 -5.48 18.17 -0.96
C VAL A 391 -6.10 17.67 -2.28
N PRO A 392 -6.29 18.52 -3.30
CA PRO A 392 -6.87 18.10 -4.57
C PRO A 392 -5.98 17.09 -5.30
N VAL A 393 -6.56 15.97 -5.68
CA VAL A 393 -5.98 14.94 -6.57
C VAL A 393 -7.11 14.42 -7.45
N PRO A 394 -7.01 14.44 -8.77
CA PRO A 394 -8.07 13.97 -9.65
C PRO A 394 -8.33 12.47 -9.48
N ALA A 395 -9.55 12.07 -9.12
CA ALA A 395 -10.01 10.69 -8.98
C ALA A 395 -8.96 9.71 -8.39
N PRO A 396 -8.42 10.00 -7.18
CA PRO A 396 -7.36 9.17 -6.60
C PRO A 396 -7.92 7.84 -6.12
N VAL A 397 -7.25 6.74 -6.48
CA VAL A 397 -7.69 5.36 -6.17
C VAL A 397 -6.58 4.48 -5.63
N CYS A 398 -5.35 4.99 -5.54
CA CYS A 398 -4.21 4.33 -4.91
C CYS A 398 -3.25 5.38 -4.34
N ILE A 399 -2.68 5.11 -3.17
CA ILE A 399 -1.65 5.94 -2.52
C ILE A 399 -0.48 5.03 -2.13
N THR A 400 0.74 5.42 -2.48
CA THR A 400 1.94 4.69 -2.05
C THR A 400 3.06 5.64 -1.66
N PHE A 401 3.74 5.36 -0.52
CA PHE A 401 4.86 6.13 0.01
C PHE A 401 6.18 5.51 -0.41
N ARG A 402 7.11 6.36 -0.84
CA ARG A 402 8.49 5.97 -1.10
C ARG A 402 9.43 6.50 -0.04
#